data_d118bcbeff7d7de22f0e5b7992cfabe7
#
_entry.id   d118bcbeff7d7de22f0e5b7992cfabe7
#
_cell.length_a   1.000
_cell.length_b   1.000
_cell.length_c   1.000
_cell.angle_alpha   90.00
_cell.angle_beta   90.00
_cell.angle_gamma   90.00
#
_symmetry.space_group_name_H-M   'P 1'
#
loop_
_entity.id
_entity.type
_entity.pdbx_description
1 polymer ?
#
loop_
_entity_poly.entity_id
_entity_poly.type
_entity_poly.pdbx_seq_one_letter_code
_entity_poly.pdbx_strand_id
1 'polypeptide(L)'
;MKTQSRNPNSPTALKIVVVVPDLDVQDHNDEHAVTQAERSRALRIGLLESGFNLIASLPADVFLAERIHQLQPDLIVVDAESEARDALEHVVFATRDARRPIVLFTDDNDTTHVRDAVAVGVCAYIVDGLSSARIRPILDVAMARFEYEERLRDERDDARNALQERMLIERAKALLMERQNLSEKEAF
;
A
#
# COMPACT_ATOMS: atom_id res chain seq x y z
N MET A 1 -41.72 2.36 0.93
CA MET A 1 -40.28 2.01 0.90
C MET A 1 -39.50 3.28 1.11
N LYS A 2 -38.95 3.47 2.32
CA LYS A 2 -38.14 4.68 2.68
C LYS A 2 -36.71 4.41 2.28
N THR A 3 -36.21 5.10 1.28
CA THR A 3 -34.80 5.20 0.92
C THR A 3 -34.06 5.85 2.10
N GLN A 4 -33.24 5.08 2.79
CA GLN A 4 -32.32 5.61 3.79
C GLN A 4 -31.29 6.48 3.06
N SER A 5 -31.40 7.77 3.24
CA SER A 5 -30.41 8.76 2.84
C SER A 5 -29.10 8.45 3.60
N ARG A 6 -28.08 7.99 2.85
CA ARG A 6 -26.71 7.89 3.34
C ARG A 6 -26.25 9.26 3.77
N ASN A 7 -25.93 9.39 5.05
CA ASN A 7 -25.32 10.59 5.61
C ASN A 7 -23.88 10.70 5.06
N PRO A 8 -23.52 11.71 4.26
CA PRO A 8 -22.20 11.80 3.61
C PRO A 8 -21.05 12.13 4.59
N ASN A 9 -21.32 12.24 5.88
CA ASN A 9 -20.36 12.68 6.89
C ASN A 9 -20.05 11.62 7.98
N SER A 10 -20.43 10.37 7.78
CA SER A 10 -19.90 9.30 8.62
C SER A 10 -18.56 8.88 8.03
N PRO A 11 -17.43 8.98 8.76
CA PRO A 11 -16.17 8.44 8.29
C PRO A 11 -16.38 6.95 8.06
N THR A 12 -16.39 6.55 6.80
CA THR A 12 -16.44 5.11 6.45
C THR A 12 -15.19 4.50 7.08
N ALA A 13 -15.37 3.57 8.00
CA ALA A 13 -14.23 2.92 8.65
C ALA A 13 -13.32 2.34 7.57
N LEU A 14 -12.01 2.67 7.64
CA LEU A 14 -11.01 2.22 6.69
C LEU A 14 -11.02 0.70 6.58
N LYS A 15 -11.11 0.21 5.34
CA LYS A 15 -11.05 -1.22 5.03
C LYS A 15 -9.62 -1.71 5.10
N ILE A 16 -9.34 -2.59 6.04
CA ILE A 16 -8.01 -3.15 6.26
C ILE A 16 -7.99 -4.62 5.86
N VAL A 17 -6.94 -5.01 5.15
CA VAL A 17 -6.56 -6.40 4.95
C VAL A 17 -5.30 -6.66 5.76
N VAL A 18 -5.29 -7.76 6.51
CA VAL A 18 -4.07 -8.28 7.17
C VAL A 18 -3.52 -9.41 6.32
N VAL A 19 -2.25 -9.30 5.94
CA VAL A 19 -1.51 -10.34 5.24
C VAL A 19 -0.61 -11.04 6.25
N VAL A 20 -0.73 -12.36 6.29
CA VAL A 20 0.09 -13.24 7.14
C VAL A 20 0.97 -14.12 6.24
N PRO A 21 2.12 -14.60 6.70
CA PRO A 21 2.90 -15.58 5.96
C PRO A 21 2.05 -16.79 5.57
N ASP A 22 2.35 -17.37 4.42
CA ASP A 22 1.73 -18.64 4.00
C ASP A 22 2.39 -19.78 4.80
N LEU A 23 1.89 -19.98 6.02
CA LEU A 23 2.33 -21.08 6.84
C LEU A 23 1.67 -22.35 6.31
N ASP A 24 2.44 -23.20 5.66
CA ASP A 24 2.07 -24.61 5.45
C ASP A 24 1.83 -25.24 6.84
N VAL A 25 0.56 -25.40 7.19
CA VAL A 25 0.08 -25.89 8.50
C VAL A 25 0.38 -27.39 8.60
N GLN A 26 1.66 -27.77 8.63
CA GLN A 26 2.03 -29.17 8.81
C GLN A 26 2.60 -29.51 10.20
N ASP A 27 2.86 -28.53 11.07
CA ASP A 27 3.38 -28.82 12.40
C ASP A 27 2.61 -28.07 13.50
N HIS A 28 1.58 -28.73 14.02
CA HIS A 28 0.75 -28.23 15.15
C HIS A 28 1.50 -28.22 16.50
N ASN A 29 2.77 -28.54 16.52
CA ASN A 29 3.58 -28.67 17.73
C ASN A 29 4.77 -27.72 17.80
N ASP A 30 4.82 -26.73 16.89
CA ASP A 30 5.86 -25.71 16.88
C ASP A 30 5.47 -24.55 17.81
N GLU A 31 6.28 -24.33 18.83
CA GLU A 31 6.12 -23.26 19.82
C GLU A 31 6.13 -21.87 19.14
N HIS A 32 6.86 -21.72 18.03
CA HIS A 32 6.86 -20.52 17.20
C HIS A 32 5.51 -20.29 16.52
N ALA A 33 4.89 -21.33 15.98
CA ALA A 33 3.57 -21.20 15.33
C ALA A 33 2.48 -20.75 16.31
N VAL A 34 2.54 -21.22 17.57
CA VAL A 34 1.62 -20.81 18.64
C VAL A 34 1.81 -19.33 18.96
N THR A 35 3.06 -18.89 19.16
CA THR A 35 3.40 -17.50 19.48
C THR A 35 2.95 -16.55 18.36
N GLN A 36 3.20 -16.93 17.11
CA GLN A 36 2.76 -16.14 15.95
C GLN A 36 1.24 -16.05 15.85
N ALA A 37 0.52 -17.15 16.10
CA ALA A 37 -0.94 -17.14 16.09
C ALA A 37 -1.52 -16.23 17.18
N GLU A 38 -0.94 -16.22 18.37
CA GLU A 38 -1.33 -15.32 19.46
C GLU A 38 -1.08 -13.85 19.11
N ARG A 39 0.07 -13.54 18.52
CA ARG A 39 0.41 -12.22 18.06
C ARG A 39 -0.55 -11.73 16.96
N SER A 40 -0.77 -12.53 15.92
CA SER A 40 -1.72 -12.23 14.85
C SER A 40 -3.14 -12.03 15.38
N ARG A 41 -3.51 -12.79 16.40
CA ARG A 41 -4.80 -12.60 17.09
C ARG A 41 -4.85 -11.26 17.83
N ALA A 42 -3.78 -10.92 18.57
CA ALA A 42 -3.70 -9.66 19.30
C ALA A 42 -3.75 -8.44 18.34
N LEU A 43 -3.06 -8.51 17.20
CA LEU A 43 -3.10 -7.49 16.16
C LEU A 43 -4.53 -7.30 15.63
N ARG A 44 -5.22 -8.37 15.28
CA ARG A 44 -6.60 -8.30 14.77
C ARG A 44 -7.55 -7.70 15.80
N ILE A 45 -7.43 -8.11 17.06
CA ILE A 45 -8.23 -7.54 18.16
C ILE A 45 -7.93 -6.05 18.28
N GLY A 46 -6.68 -5.65 18.32
CA GLY A 46 -6.28 -4.25 18.44
C GLY A 46 -6.75 -3.38 17.28
N LEU A 47 -6.77 -3.88 16.04
CA LEU A 47 -7.34 -3.20 14.89
C LEU A 47 -8.85 -2.97 15.06
N LEU A 48 -9.59 -3.99 15.49
CA LEU A 48 -11.04 -3.89 15.73
C LEU A 48 -11.37 -2.94 16.88
N GLU A 49 -10.64 -3.03 17.99
CA GLU A 49 -10.80 -2.12 19.15
C GLU A 49 -10.48 -0.67 18.79
N SER A 50 -9.56 -0.46 17.85
CA SER A 50 -9.23 0.86 17.31
C SER A 50 -10.28 1.41 16.33
N GLY A 51 -11.34 0.65 16.04
CA GLY A 51 -12.46 1.06 15.19
C GLY A 51 -12.20 0.94 13.69
N PHE A 52 -11.20 0.16 13.29
CA PHE A 52 -10.94 -0.15 11.89
C PHE A 52 -11.83 -1.30 11.39
N ASN A 53 -12.13 -1.30 10.10
CA ASN A 53 -12.88 -2.36 9.44
C ASN A 53 -11.94 -3.41 8.85
N LEU A 54 -11.66 -4.45 9.62
CA LEU A 54 -10.88 -5.60 9.14
C LEU A 54 -11.74 -6.45 8.21
N ILE A 55 -11.50 -6.38 6.90
CA ILE A 55 -12.32 -7.05 5.89
C ILE A 55 -11.84 -8.46 5.56
N ALA A 56 -10.54 -8.74 5.69
CA ALA A 56 -9.98 -10.07 5.48
C ALA A 56 -8.61 -10.23 6.17
N SER A 57 -8.26 -11.50 6.45
CA SER A 57 -6.90 -11.96 6.72
C SER A 57 -6.51 -12.92 5.61
N LEU A 58 -5.42 -12.65 4.90
CA LEU A 58 -5.02 -13.36 3.69
C LEU A 58 -3.62 -13.96 3.85
N PRO A 59 -3.36 -15.15 3.33
CA PRO A 59 -2.00 -15.67 3.21
C PRO A 59 -1.23 -14.91 2.12
N ALA A 60 0.09 -14.82 2.30
CA ALA A 60 1.02 -14.24 1.33
C ALA A 60 1.36 -15.26 0.23
N ASP A 61 0.36 -15.67 -0.54
CA ASP A 61 0.47 -16.66 -1.62
C ASP A 61 0.35 -16.02 -3.01
N VAL A 62 0.48 -16.85 -4.05
CA VAL A 62 0.39 -16.43 -5.46
C VAL A 62 -0.96 -15.82 -5.87
N PHE A 63 -2.02 -16.05 -5.08
CA PHE A 63 -3.36 -15.50 -5.32
C PHE A 63 -3.62 -14.18 -4.58
N LEU A 64 -2.65 -13.70 -3.82
CA LEU A 64 -2.80 -12.48 -3.02
C LEU A 64 -3.17 -11.28 -3.87
N ALA A 65 -2.57 -11.13 -5.06
CA ALA A 65 -2.83 -10.02 -5.98
C ALA A 65 -4.30 -9.97 -6.42
N GLU A 66 -4.87 -11.10 -6.79
CA GLU A 66 -6.28 -11.20 -7.20
C GLU A 66 -7.23 -10.84 -6.04
N ARG A 67 -6.94 -11.36 -4.85
CA ARG A 67 -7.75 -11.08 -3.65
C ARG A 67 -7.70 -9.62 -3.25
N ILE A 68 -6.53 -8.98 -3.27
CA ILE A 68 -6.37 -7.54 -3.00
C ILE A 68 -7.15 -6.72 -4.04
N HIS A 69 -7.06 -7.11 -5.31
CA HIS A 69 -7.81 -6.45 -6.38
C HIS A 69 -9.32 -6.55 -6.19
N GLN A 70 -9.84 -7.71 -5.77
CA GLN A 70 -11.27 -7.90 -5.50
C GLN A 70 -11.76 -7.13 -4.27
N LEU A 71 -10.98 -7.13 -3.20
CA LEU A 71 -11.36 -6.53 -1.93
C LEU A 71 -11.21 -5.00 -1.90
N GLN A 72 -10.29 -4.44 -2.71
CA GLN A 72 -10.00 -3.02 -2.77
C GLN A 72 -9.82 -2.42 -1.36
N PRO A 73 -8.83 -2.89 -0.57
CA PRO A 73 -8.58 -2.34 0.77
C PRO A 73 -8.05 -0.91 0.69
N ASP A 74 -8.30 -0.14 1.75
CA ASP A 74 -7.73 1.20 1.91
C ASP A 74 -6.32 1.14 2.49
N LEU A 75 -5.99 0.07 3.24
CA LEU A 75 -4.69 -0.14 3.87
C LEU A 75 -4.40 -1.65 3.99
N ILE A 76 -3.14 -2.02 3.82
CA ILE A 76 -2.65 -3.38 4.00
C ILE A 76 -1.72 -3.42 5.19
N VAL A 77 -2.00 -4.31 6.13
CA VAL A 77 -1.15 -4.62 7.27
C VAL A 77 -0.48 -5.96 6.99
N VAL A 78 0.83 -5.99 7.02
CA VAL A 78 1.62 -7.24 6.95
C VAL A 78 2.02 -7.62 8.36
N ASP A 79 1.65 -8.81 8.79
CA ASP A 79 2.00 -9.38 10.08
C ASP A 79 2.93 -10.56 9.83
N ALA A 80 4.22 -10.33 9.94
CA ALA A 80 5.23 -11.33 9.62
C ALA A 80 6.42 -11.23 10.58
N GLU A 81 6.90 -12.38 11.00
CA GLU A 81 8.15 -12.52 11.77
C GLU A 81 9.37 -12.58 10.81
N SER A 82 10.22 -13.56 10.97
CA SER A 82 11.43 -13.77 10.17
C SER A 82 11.18 -13.91 8.66
N GLU A 83 9.97 -14.29 8.25
CA GLU A 83 9.54 -14.38 6.84
C GLU A 83 8.91 -13.09 6.30
N ALA A 84 9.09 -11.99 7.01
CA ALA A 84 8.55 -10.68 6.64
C ALA A 84 8.92 -10.28 5.20
N ARG A 85 10.10 -10.67 4.74
CA ARG A 85 10.60 -10.33 3.41
C ARG A 85 9.74 -10.96 2.30
N ASP A 86 9.48 -12.25 2.39
CA ASP A 86 8.72 -12.98 1.36
C ASP A 86 7.27 -12.51 1.31
N ALA A 87 6.64 -12.33 2.47
CA ALA A 87 5.30 -11.77 2.57
C ALA A 87 5.23 -10.35 1.99
N LEU A 88 6.26 -9.52 2.25
CA LEU A 88 6.34 -8.17 1.75
C LEU A 88 6.52 -8.14 0.22
N GLU A 89 7.36 -9.00 -0.35
CA GLU A 89 7.53 -9.10 -1.79
C GLU A 89 6.20 -9.43 -2.50
N HIS A 90 5.42 -10.35 -1.97
CA HIS A 90 4.08 -10.67 -2.50
C HIS A 90 3.12 -9.47 -2.41
N VAL A 91 3.12 -8.73 -1.29
CA VAL A 91 2.26 -7.55 -1.13
C VAL A 91 2.67 -6.42 -2.07
N VAL A 92 3.97 -6.14 -2.21
CA VAL A 92 4.48 -5.13 -3.13
C VAL A 92 4.13 -5.48 -4.57
N PHE A 93 4.28 -6.74 -4.96
CA PHE A 93 3.86 -7.20 -6.28
C PHE A 93 2.35 -7.04 -6.48
N ALA A 94 1.55 -7.42 -5.50
CA ALA A 94 0.09 -7.35 -5.54
C ALA A 94 -0.46 -5.91 -5.62
N THR A 95 0.30 -4.93 -5.13
CA THR A 95 -0.08 -3.50 -5.12
C THR A 95 0.59 -2.66 -6.20
N ARG A 96 1.35 -3.28 -7.10
CA ARG A 96 2.14 -2.58 -8.11
C ARG A 96 1.33 -1.66 -9.00
N ASP A 97 0.17 -2.11 -9.46
CA ASP A 97 -0.68 -1.38 -10.41
C ASP A 97 -1.70 -0.46 -9.71
N ALA A 98 -2.02 -0.74 -8.46
CA ALA A 98 -2.92 0.06 -7.63
C ALA A 98 -2.34 0.18 -6.22
N ARG A 99 -1.45 1.15 -6.03
CA ARG A 99 -0.73 1.35 -4.78
C ARG A 99 -1.67 1.51 -3.59
N ARG A 100 -1.26 0.92 -2.49
CA ARG A 100 -1.94 1.02 -1.19
C ARG A 100 -0.91 1.29 -0.10
N PRO A 101 -1.25 1.98 0.98
CA PRO A 101 -0.38 2.09 2.13
C PRO A 101 -0.14 0.71 2.73
N ILE A 102 1.12 0.40 3.00
CA ILE A 102 1.57 -0.87 3.60
C ILE A 102 2.19 -0.56 4.94
N VAL A 103 1.73 -1.25 5.98
CA VAL A 103 2.29 -1.19 7.33
C VAL A 103 2.76 -2.58 7.72
N LEU A 104 4.01 -2.71 8.09
CA LEU A 104 4.61 -3.98 8.50
C LEU A 104 4.75 -4.04 10.03
N PHE A 105 4.20 -5.08 10.62
CA PHE A 105 4.41 -5.47 12.01
C PHE A 105 5.29 -6.71 12.03
N THR A 106 6.42 -6.65 12.72
CA THR A 106 7.41 -7.73 12.76
C THR A 106 8.12 -7.75 14.12
N ASP A 107 8.87 -8.78 14.39
CA ASP A 107 9.85 -8.90 15.48
C ASP A 107 11.29 -8.61 14.98
N ASP A 108 11.49 -8.57 13.68
CA ASP A 108 12.77 -8.28 13.06
C ASP A 108 13.18 -6.81 13.23
N ASN A 109 14.31 -6.58 13.89
CA ASN A 109 14.87 -5.26 14.17
C ASN A 109 16.13 -4.94 13.35
N ASP A 110 16.48 -5.74 12.34
CA ASP A 110 17.64 -5.46 11.48
C ASP A 110 17.41 -4.18 10.68
N THR A 111 18.32 -3.22 10.86
CA THR A 111 18.25 -1.92 10.18
C THR A 111 18.39 -2.01 8.66
N THR A 112 18.97 -3.09 8.14
CA THR A 112 19.05 -3.35 6.70
C THR A 112 17.66 -3.69 6.16
N HIS A 113 16.96 -4.59 6.82
CA HIS A 113 15.59 -4.96 6.45
C HIS A 113 14.61 -3.79 6.56
N VAL A 114 14.77 -2.94 7.57
CA VAL A 114 13.99 -1.69 7.69
C VAL A 114 14.18 -0.79 6.46
N ARG A 115 15.44 -0.60 6.01
CA ARG A 115 15.73 0.23 4.83
C ARG A 115 15.18 -0.37 3.55
N ASP A 116 15.31 -1.68 3.38
CA ASP A 116 14.80 -2.40 2.22
C ASP A 116 13.27 -2.31 2.15
N ALA A 117 12.58 -2.51 3.28
CA ALA A 117 11.14 -2.35 3.37
C ALA A 117 10.66 -0.94 2.99
N VAL A 118 11.34 0.10 3.50
CA VAL A 118 11.04 1.49 3.14
C VAL A 118 11.31 1.76 1.65
N ALA A 119 12.38 1.20 1.08
CA ALA A 119 12.74 1.38 -0.32
C ALA A 119 11.68 0.79 -1.27
N VAL A 120 11.00 -0.28 -0.88
CA VAL A 120 9.90 -0.89 -1.65
C VAL A 120 8.53 -0.27 -1.37
N GLY A 121 8.44 0.73 -0.48
CA GLY A 121 7.24 1.55 -0.27
C GLY A 121 6.42 1.22 0.97
N VAL A 122 7.01 0.56 1.98
CA VAL A 122 6.38 0.39 3.30
C VAL A 122 6.29 1.75 3.99
N CYS A 123 5.10 2.13 4.41
CA CYS A 123 4.83 3.42 5.04
C CYS A 123 5.20 3.46 6.53
N ALA A 124 5.10 2.32 7.21
CA ALA A 124 5.54 2.18 8.60
C ALA A 124 6.05 0.75 8.86
N TYR A 125 7.15 0.67 9.59
CA TYR A 125 7.79 -0.58 10.02
C TYR A 125 7.79 -0.60 11.55
N ILE A 126 7.11 -1.53 12.16
CA ILE A 126 6.89 -1.60 13.60
C ILE A 126 7.52 -2.87 14.13
N VAL A 127 8.53 -2.68 14.98
CA VAL A 127 9.20 -3.77 15.70
C VAL A 127 8.64 -3.81 17.10
N ASP A 128 8.24 -4.97 17.56
CA ASP A 128 7.72 -5.25 18.90
C ASP A 128 6.62 -4.30 19.43
N GLY A 129 5.77 -4.80 20.30
CA GLY A 129 4.85 -3.98 21.08
C GLY A 129 3.55 -3.61 20.40
N LEU A 130 2.74 -4.61 20.10
CA LEU A 130 1.31 -4.46 19.78
C LEU A 130 0.52 -4.02 21.02
N SER A 131 0.56 -2.72 21.30
CA SER A 131 -0.41 -2.10 22.20
C SER A 131 -1.56 -1.54 21.37
N SER A 132 -2.80 -1.97 21.61
CA SER A 132 -3.98 -1.48 20.89
C SER A 132 -4.08 0.06 20.89
N ALA A 133 -3.67 0.71 21.97
CA ALA A 133 -3.62 2.18 22.06
C ALA A 133 -2.65 2.85 21.05
N ARG A 134 -1.65 2.12 20.55
CA ARG A 134 -0.64 2.63 19.61
C ARG A 134 -0.99 2.36 18.16
N ILE A 135 -1.85 1.36 17.89
CA ILE A 135 -2.20 0.95 16.53
C ILE A 135 -2.79 2.12 15.74
N ARG A 136 -3.80 2.80 16.30
CA ARG A 136 -4.47 3.91 15.60
C ARG A 136 -3.53 5.04 15.23
N PRO A 137 -2.73 5.63 16.14
CA PRO A 137 -1.77 6.67 15.77
C PRO A 137 -0.77 6.23 14.70
N ILE A 138 -0.31 4.98 14.74
CA ILE A 138 0.63 4.44 13.75
C ILE A 138 -0.01 4.40 12.36
N LEU A 139 -1.23 3.86 12.26
CA LEU A 139 -1.94 3.76 10.99
C LEU A 139 -2.31 5.14 10.43
N ASP A 140 -2.74 6.07 11.30
CA ASP A 140 -3.04 7.45 10.89
C ASP A 140 -1.79 8.14 10.29
N VAL A 141 -0.61 7.96 10.90
CA VAL A 141 0.66 8.49 10.37
C VAL A 141 1.05 7.82 9.06
N ALA A 142 0.89 6.49 8.96
CA ALA A 142 1.21 5.74 7.75
C ALA A 142 0.32 6.19 6.57
N MET A 143 -0.97 6.39 6.82
CA MET A 143 -1.92 6.91 5.83
C MET A 143 -1.54 8.31 5.36
N ALA A 144 -1.29 9.23 6.29
CA ALA A 144 -0.91 10.61 5.97
C ALA A 144 0.41 10.66 5.16
N ARG A 145 1.38 9.81 5.50
CA ARG A 145 2.63 9.69 4.74
C ARG A 145 2.37 9.19 3.33
N PHE A 146 1.58 8.15 3.17
CA PHE A 146 1.23 7.61 1.86
C PHE A 146 0.54 8.65 0.98
N GLU A 147 -0.47 9.35 1.50
CA GLU A 147 -1.20 10.41 0.78
C GLU A 147 -0.26 11.55 0.35
N TYR A 148 0.70 11.91 1.18
CA TYR A 148 1.70 12.90 0.84
C TYR A 148 2.64 12.42 -0.28
N GLU A 149 3.13 11.19 -0.21
CA GLU A 149 4.00 10.58 -1.22
C GLU A 149 3.29 10.41 -2.56
N GLU A 150 2.00 10.01 -2.56
CA GLU A 150 1.20 9.91 -3.79
C GLU A 150 1.00 11.28 -4.43
N ARG A 151 0.69 12.31 -3.66
CA ARG A 151 0.56 13.67 -4.19
C ARG A 151 1.85 14.16 -4.86
N LEU A 152 3.00 13.96 -4.22
CA LEU A 152 4.29 14.33 -4.82
C LEU A 152 4.57 13.56 -6.10
N ARG A 153 4.14 12.31 -6.17
CA ARG A 153 4.28 11.47 -7.36
C ARG A 153 3.42 11.99 -8.50
N ASP A 154 2.15 12.29 -8.22
CA ASP A 154 1.21 12.84 -9.19
C ASP A 154 1.73 14.19 -9.75
N GLU A 155 2.15 15.12 -8.89
CA GLU A 155 2.74 16.39 -9.30
C GLU A 155 3.97 16.20 -10.19
N ARG A 156 4.84 15.25 -9.86
CA ARG A 156 6.02 14.91 -10.67
C ARG A 156 5.63 14.36 -12.05
N ASP A 157 4.66 13.46 -12.08
CA ASP A 157 4.23 12.80 -13.30
C ASP A 157 3.48 13.79 -14.22
N ASP A 158 2.68 14.68 -13.67
CA ASP A 158 2.03 15.79 -14.39
C ASP A 158 3.07 16.74 -14.99
N ALA A 159 4.07 17.16 -14.23
CA ALA A 159 5.15 18.01 -14.72
C ALA A 159 5.96 17.32 -15.84
N ARG A 160 6.21 16.03 -15.71
CA ARG A 160 6.90 15.23 -16.75
C ARG A 160 6.08 15.13 -18.03
N ASN A 161 4.78 14.86 -17.90
CA ASN A 161 3.87 14.77 -19.03
C ASN A 161 3.76 16.10 -19.77
N ALA A 162 3.61 17.21 -19.05
CA ALA A 162 3.59 18.55 -19.64
C ALA A 162 4.88 18.90 -20.40
N LEU A 163 6.05 18.50 -19.85
CA LEU A 163 7.33 18.68 -20.53
C LEU A 163 7.41 17.84 -21.81
N GLN A 164 6.99 16.57 -21.76
CA GLN A 164 6.98 15.69 -22.93
C GLN A 164 6.05 16.22 -24.03
N GLU A 165 4.86 16.68 -23.67
CA GLU A 165 3.90 17.28 -24.60
C GLU A 165 4.50 18.50 -25.29
N ARG A 166 5.12 19.41 -24.54
CA ARG A 166 5.79 20.58 -25.09
C ARG A 166 6.91 20.18 -26.07
N MET A 167 7.73 19.19 -25.72
CA MET A 167 8.80 18.71 -26.61
C MET A 167 8.24 18.10 -27.89
N LEU A 168 7.12 17.37 -27.84
CA LEU A 168 6.46 16.81 -29.01
C LEU A 168 5.90 17.92 -29.93
N ILE A 169 5.28 18.94 -29.37
CA ILE A 169 4.77 20.09 -30.12
C ILE A 169 5.91 20.82 -30.84
N GLU A 170 6.99 21.12 -30.12
CA GLU A 170 8.17 21.78 -30.72
C GLU A 170 8.80 20.95 -31.83
N ARG A 171 8.88 19.63 -31.65
CA ARG A 171 9.39 18.74 -32.69
C ARG A 171 8.47 18.67 -33.91
N ALA A 172 7.15 18.62 -33.67
CA ALA A 172 6.18 18.65 -34.77
C ALA A 172 6.23 19.98 -35.57
N LYS A 173 6.36 21.11 -34.90
CA LYS A 173 6.57 22.41 -35.54
C LYS A 173 7.83 22.45 -36.40
N ALA A 174 8.96 22.00 -35.85
CA ALA A 174 10.22 21.96 -36.59
C ALA A 174 10.10 21.12 -37.89
N LEU A 175 9.43 19.96 -37.80
CA LEU A 175 9.19 19.10 -38.96
C LEU A 175 8.27 19.73 -40.01
N LEU A 176 7.23 20.48 -39.60
CA LEU A 176 6.34 21.20 -40.50
C LEU A 176 7.07 22.36 -41.21
N MET A 177 7.85 23.13 -40.45
CA MET A 177 8.69 24.20 -41.02
C MET A 177 9.68 23.65 -42.05
N GLU A 178 10.35 22.54 -41.74
CA GLU A 178 11.33 21.91 -42.64
C GLU A 178 10.69 21.31 -43.91
N ARG A 179 9.59 20.57 -43.76
CA ARG A 179 8.98 19.80 -44.87
C ARG A 179 8.08 20.66 -45.77
N GLN A 180 7.41 21.64 -45.21
CA GLN A 180 6.42 22.45 -45.92
C GLN A 180 6.88 23.90 -46.16
N ASN A 181 8.11 24.23 -45.73
CA ASN A 181 8.70 25.55 -45.84
C ASN A 181 7.82 26.65 -45.19
N LEU A 182 7.15 26.30 -44.08
CA LEU A 182 6.26 27.20 -43.36
C LEU A 182 7.06 28.06 -42.39
N SER A 183 6.58 29.29 -42.18
CA SER A 183 7.08 30.11 -41.07
C SER A 183 6.59 29.61 -39.72
N GLU A 184 7.24 30.01 -38.63
CA GLU A 184 6.85 29.60 -37.26
C GLU A 184 5.38 29.94 -36.94
N LYS A 185 4.85 31.05 -37.47
CA LYS A 185 3.44 31.45 -37.30
C LYS A 185 2.47 30.57 -38.09
N GLU A 186 2.90 29.97 -39.17
CA GLU A 186 2.07 29.09 -40.00
C GLU A 186 2.14 27.63 -39.55
N ALA A 187 3.16 27.27 -38.76
CA ALA A 187 3.34 25.94 -38.15
C ALA A 187 2.65 25.83 -36.76
N PHE A 188 2.04 26.91 -36.29
CA PHE A 188 1.30 26.99 -35.05
C PHE A 188 -0.20 26.87 -35.36
#